data_836f8bf2a4ad847fcb73d9ece1a29ed8
#
_entry.id   836f8bf2a4ad847fcb73d9ece1a29ed8
#
_cell.length_a   1.000
_cell.length_b   1.000
_cell.length_c   1.000
_cell.angle_alpha   90.00
_cell.angle_beta   90.00
_cell.angle_gamma   90.00
#
_symmetry.space_group_name_H-M   'P 1'
#
loop_
_entity.id
_entity.type
_entity.pdbx_description
1 polymer ?
#
loop_
_entity_poly.entity_id
_entity_poly.type
_entity_poly.pdbx_seq_one_letter_code
_entity_poly.pdbx_strand_id
1 'polypeptide(L)'
;MEKTMEKAEDLQAAPPSLGKKPDWLKVRYNQEATEEVAALMKDLRLNTVCKEANCPNMGECYRKHTATFMILGSVCTRNCRFCNVSCGRPEAVDEEEPMNVAKAAKQLHLKHVVLTCSTRDDLEDGGALQFAKTIRAIRELCPGTTIETLISDMKGRTESLDIVLEAKPEVLNHNVETVKELQRAVRPQAAYERSLGVLRYCKQHSPDIRVKTGFMVGLGETEEQIDRLMDDVLETGCDILTIGQYLQPTKEHYPLARYATPEDFARYKKNALLKGFHHVASAPLARSSYRAWEALEDVHGLY
;
A
#
# COMPACT_ATOMS: atom_id res chain seq x y z
N MET A 1 35.93 35.97 -5.05
CA MET A 1 34.48 35.78 -4.87
C MET A 1 34.27 34.33 -4.49
N GLU A 2 34.39 34.07 -3.19
CA GLU A 2 34.17 32.74 -2.58
C GLU A 2 32.67 32.46 -2.45
N LYS A 3 32.19 31.39 -3.09
CA LYS A 3 30.86 30.88 -2.84
C LYS A 3 30.97 29.90 -1.67
N THR A 4 30.54 30.34 -0.52
CA THR A 4 30.28 29.53 0.67
C THR A 4 29.28 28.43 0.37
N MET A 5 29.74 27.17 0.43
CA MET A 5 28.89 25.97 0.46
C MET A 5 28.31 25.86 1.87
N GLU A 6 27.04 26.19 2.06
CA GLU A 6 26.30 25.82 3.26
C GLU A 6 26.17 24.27 3.31
N LYS A 7 26.86 23.69 4.28
CA LYS A 7 26.72 22.31 4.64
C LYS A 7 25.35 22.11 5.27
N ALA A 8 24.55 21.22 4.69
CA ALA A 8 23.34 20.69 5.31
C ALA A 8 23.75 19.83 6.52
N GLU A 9 23.83 20.43 7.68
CA GLU A 9 23.83 19.75 8.99
C GLU A 9 22.40 19.66 9.48
N ASP A 10 21.77 18.51 9.24
CA ASP A 10 20.63 17.99 9.99
C ASP A 10 20.65 16.45 9.90
N LEU A 11 21.76 15.87 10.35
CA LEU A 11 21.83 14.47 10.75
C LEU A 11 21.38 14.40 12.21
N GLN A 12 20.07 14.23 12.44
CA GLN A 12 19.56 13.83 13.75
C GLN A 12 20.34 12.61 14.23
N ALA A 13 20.75 12.65 15.50
CA ALA A 13 21.52 11.59 16.16
C ALA A 13 20.94 10.22 15.85
N ALA A 14 21.82 9.26 15.55
CA ALA A 14 21.41 7.87 15.30
C ALA A 14 20.51 7.40 16.44
N PRO A 15 19.33 6.82 16.16
CA PRO A 15 18.45 6.33 17.21
C PRO A 15 19.17 5.27 18.03
N PRO A 16 18.88 5.15 19.34
CA PRO A 16 19.47 4.12 20.20
C PRO A 16 19.25 2.75 19.58
N SER A 17 20.23 1.85 19.72
CA SER A 17 20.15 0.50 19.14
C SER A 17 18.88 -0.19 19.64
N LEU A 18 17.89 -0.29 18.75
CA LEU A 18 16.68 -1.05 19.01
C LEU A 18 17.09 -2.50 19.26
N GLY A 19 16.67 -3.07 20.39
CA GLY A 19 16.95 -4.45 20.77
C GLY A 19 16.46 -5.46 19.72
N LYS A 20 16.54 -6.76 20.03
CA LYS A 20 16.04 -7.82 19.14
C LYS A 20 14.57 -7.58 18.78
N LYS A 21 14.21 -7.93 17.53
CA LYS A 21 12.83 -7.89 17.03
C LYS A 21 11.89 -8.60 18.02
N PRO A 22 10.82 -7.92 18.52
CA PRO A 22 9.89 -8.49 19.49
C PRO A 22 9.18 -9.75 19.00
N ASP A 23 8.72 -10.59 19.94
CA ASP A 23 8.08 -11.87 19.60
C ASP A 23 6.77 -11.71 18.82
N TRP A 24 5.99 -10.65 19.07
CA TRP A 24 4.75 -10.36 18.35
C TRP A 24 4.94 -9.96 16.88
N LEU A 25 6.19 -9.72 16.45
CA LEU A 25 6.55 -9.47 15.05
C LEU A 25 7.17 -10.69 14.36
N LYS A 26 7.33 -11.83 15.07
CA LYS A 26 7.85 -13.06 14.48
C LYS A 26 6.74 -13.82 13.78
N VAL A 27 6.99 -14.26 12.54
CA VAL A 27 6.04 -15.02 11.72
C VAL A 27 6.64 -16.39 11.42
N ARG A 28 5.81 -17.44 11.42
CA ARG A 28 6.22 -18.76 10.94
C ARG A 28 6.13 -18.77 9.41
N TYR A 29 7.24 -19.07 8.76
CA TYR A 29 7.30 -19.20 7.32
C TYR A 29 6.68 -20.53 6.89
N ASN A 30 5.83 -20.50 5.85
CA ASN A 30 5.29 -21.71 5.22
C ASN A 30 5.84 -21.79 3.80
N GLN A 31 6.77 -22.70 3.58
CA GLN A 31 7.51 -22.83 2.33
C GLN A 31 6.65 -23.36 1.19
N GLU A 32 5.84 -24.41 1.43
CA GLU A 32 5.07 -25.12 0.40
C GLU A 32 4.05 -24.22 -0.31
N ALA A 33 3.19 -23.50 0.45
CA ALA A 33 2.21 -22.58 -0.13
C ALA A 33 2.87 -21.39 -0.87
N THR A 34 4.10 -21.02 -0.48
CA THR A 34 4.86 -19.96 -1.12
C THR A 34 5.43 -20.41 -2.47
N GLU A 35 5.90 -21.64 -2.56
CA GLU A 35 6.49 -22.20 -3.78
C GLU A 35 5.46 -22.37 -4.91
N GLU A 36 4.25 -22.86 -4.59
CA GLU A 36 3.17 -23.03 -5.57
C GLU A 36 2.77 -21.68 -6.23
N VAL A 37 2.50 -20.68 -5.41
CA VAL A 37 2.14 -19.34 -5.93
C VAL A 37 3.32 -18.71 -6.67
N ALA A 38 4.56 -18.90 -6.18
CA ALA A 38 5.74 -18.36 -6.84
C ALA A 38 5.97 -18.99 -8.23
N ALA A 39 5.69 -20.29 -8.39
CA ALA A 39 5.75 -20.96 -9.69
C ALA A 39 4.74 -20.39 -10.68
N LEU A 40 3.47 -20.24 -10.24
CA LEU A 40 2.42 -19.62 -11.06
C LEU A 40 2.77 -18.19 -11.50
N MET A 41 3.28 -17.37 -10.57
CA MET A 41 3.70 -15.99 -10.88
C MET A 41 4.81 -15.98 -11.93
N LYS A 42 5.77 -16.89 -11.82
CA LYS A 42 6.86 -17.02 -12.79
C LYS A 42 6.35 -17.43 -14.17
N ASP A 43 5.47 -18.43 -14.24
CA ASP A 43 4.93 -18.95 -15.50
C ASP A 43 4.11 -17.87 -16.25
N LEU A 44 3.39 -17.04 -15.52
CA LEU A 44 2.59 -15.94 -16.08
C LEU A 44 3.37 -14.61 -16.16
N ARG A 45 4.66 -14.59 -15.83
CA ARG A 45 5.53 -13.39 -15.84
C ARG A 45 4.97 -12.24 -14.97
N LEU A 46 4.42 -12.58 -13.79
CA LEU A 46 3.79 -11.62 -12.88
C LEU A 46 4.69 -11.30 -11.68
N ASN A 47 4.53 -10.09 -11.17
CA ASN A 47 5.17 -9.63 -9.95
C ASN A 47 4.15 -9.57 -8.80
N THR A 48 4.62 -9.77 -7.57
CA THR A 48 3.81 -9.58 -6.36
C THR A 48 4.54 -8.68 -5.38
N VAL A 49 3.82 -7.74 -4.79
CA VAL A 49 4.40 -6.92 -3.70
C VAL A 49 4.80 -7.78 -2.50
N CYS A 50 4.19 -8.95 -2.35
CA CYS A 50 4.52 -9.88 -1.27
C CYS A 50 5.97 -10.34 -1.35
N LYS A 51 6.47 -10.60 -2.56
CA LYS A 51 7.86 -10.97 -2.84
C LYS A 51 8.77 -9.75 -2.79
N GLU A 52 8.46 -8.70 -3.55
CA GLU A 52 9.31 -7.51 -3.70
C GLU A 52 9.48 -6.74 -2.38
N ALA A 53 8.43 -6.64 -1.56
CA ALA A 53 8.48 -6.01 -0.25
C ALA A 53 8.89 -6.98 0.89
N ASN A 54 9.27 -8.23 0.58
CA ASN A 54 9.62 -9.25 1.57
C ASN A 54 8.59 -9.35 2.70
N CYS A 55 7.30 -9.48 2.31
CA CYS A 55 6.17 -9.36 3.22
C CYS A 55 6.12 -10.51 4.24
N PRO A 56 6.04 -10.23 5.54
CA PRO A 56 5.98 -11.27 6.57
C PRO A 56 4.71 -12.14 6.49
N ASN A 57 3.63 -11.64 5.89
CA ASN A 57 2.33 -12.33 5.84
C ASN A 57 2.18 -13.25 4.62
N MET A 58 3.17 -13.34 3.72
CA MET A 58 3.08 -14.04 2.44
C MET A 58 2.56 -15.47 2.59
N GLY A 59 3.14 -16.26 3.50
CA GLY A 59 2.74 -17.65 3.70
C GLY A 59 1.30 -17.83 4.23
N GLU A 60 0.76 -16.87 5.01
CA GLU A 60 -0.63 -16.91 5.45
C GLU A 60 -1.58 -16.50 4.32
N CYS A 61 -1.26 -15.42 3.62
CA CYS A 61 -2.09 -14.91 2.52
C CYS A 61 -2.24 -15.95 1.41
N TYR A 62 -1.15 -16.58 1.01
CA TYR A 62 -1.16 -17.58 -0.07
C TYR A 62 -2.00 -18.82 0.30
N ARG A 63 -1.91 -19.29 1.54
CA ARG A 63 -2.80 -20.37 2.01
C ARG A 63 -4.29 -20.00 2.01
N LYS A 64 -4.59 -18.72 2.15
CA LYS A 64 -5.97 -18.21 2.12
C LYS A 64 -6.42 -17.76 0.72
N HIS A 65 -5.70 -18.20 -0.32
CA HIS A 65 -5.98 -17.84 -1.71
C HIS A 65 -6.11 -16.30 -1.90
N THR A 66 -5.19 -15.55 -1.26
CA THR A 66 -5.12 -14.10 -1.37
C THR A 66 -3.76 -13.71 -1.90
N ALA A 67 -3.74 -12.97 -2.99
CA ALA A 67 -2.51 -12.43 -3.58
C ALA A 67 -2.66 -10.94 -3.88
N THR A 68 -1.54 -10.22 -3.78
CA THR A 68 -1.45 -8.82 -4.19
C THR A 68 -0.54 -8.74 -5.40
N PHE A 69 -1.14 -8.51 -6.56
CA PHE A 69 -0.40 -8.38 -7.81
C PHE A 69 0.23 -6.99 -7.89
N MET A 70 1.49 -6.95 -8.29
CA MET A 70 2.19 -5.70 -8.58
C MET A 70 2.34 -5.56 -10.09
N ILE A 71 1.47 -4.76 -10.69
CA ILE A 71 1.45 -4.48 -12.12
C ILE A 71 2.46 -3.39 -12.48
N LEU A 72 2.73 -3.21 -13.79
CA LEU A 72 3.66 -2.23 -14.34
C LEU A 72 5.13 -2.52 -14.03
N GLY A 73 5.44 -3.81 -13.78
CA GLY A 73 6.81 -4.28 -13.54
C GLY A 73 7.27 -4.11 -12.09
N SER A 74 8.54 -4.48 -11.84
CA SER A 74 9.14 -4.52 -10.50
C SER A 74 10.06 -3.33 -10.18
N VAL A 75 10.22 -2.37 -11.10
CA VAL A 75 11.10 -1.21 -10.93
C VAL A 75 10.26 0.05 -10.80
N CYS A 76 10.50 0.81 -9.72
CA CYS A 76 9.79 2.05 -9.41
C CYS A 76 10.60 3.27 -9.86
N THR A 77 9.93 4.30 -10.35
CA THR A 77 10.58 5.60 -10.69
C THR A 77 10.88 6.45 -9.46
N ARG A 78 10.39 6.06 -8.26
CA ARG A 78 10.60 6.78 -7.00
C ARG A 78 11.42 5.96 -6.03
N ASN A 79 12.13 6.67 -5.14
CA ASN A 79 12.96 6.11 -4.09
C ASN A 79 12.41 6.49 -2.69
N CYS A 80 11.28 5.90 -2.30
CA CYS A 80 10.74 6.07 -0.96
C CYS A 80 11.64 5.33 0.04
N ARG A 81 12.16 6.01 1.05
CA ARG A 81 13.20 5.49 1.95
C ARG A 81 12.75 4.35 2.88
N PHE A 82 11.47 4.05 2.92
CA PHE A 82 10.91 2.91 3.67
C PHE A 82 10.72 1.66 2.80
N CYS A 83 10.75 1.80 1.46
CA CYS A 83 10.27 0.80 0.51
C CYS A 83 11.40 -0.08 -0.03
N ASN A 84 11.18 -1.40 -0.05
CA ASN A 84 12.15 -2.37 -0.56
C ASN A 84 12.03 -2.63 -2.08
N VAL A 85 11.08 -2.00 -2.77
CA VAL A 85 10.94 -2.12 -4.22
C VAL A 85 12.13 -1.43 -4.90
N SER A 86 12.73 -2.10 -5.86
CA SER A 86 13.87 -1.56 -6.62
C SER A 86 13.51 -0.26 -7.33
N CYS A 87 14.39 0.74 -7.26
CA CYS A 87 14.20 2.01 -7.97
C CYS A 87 15.12 2.12 -9.18
N GLY A 88 14.64 2.79 -10.24
CA GLY A 88 15.42 2.96 -11.46
C GLY A 88 14.58 3.31 -12.68
N ARG A 89 15.06 2.89 -13.86
CA ARG A 89 14.33 3.04 -15.11
C ARG A 89 13.50 1.77 -15.35
N PRO A 90 12.16 1.87 -15.31
CA PRO A 90 11.29 0.72 -15.59
C PRO A 90 11.37 0.26 -17.04
N GLU A 91 10.99 -0.99 -17.27
CA GLU A 91 10.79 -1.53 -18.61
C GLU A 91 9.49 -1.00 -19.25
N ALA A 92 9.30 -1.28 -20.55
CA ALA A 92 8.06 -0.99 -21.25
C ALA A 92 6.87 -1.73 -20.58
N VAL A 93 5.68 -1.15 -20.71
CA VAL A 93 4.45 -1.77 -20.19
C VAL A 93 4.18 -3.08 -20.95
N ASP A 94 3.97 -4.18 -20.23
CA ASP A 94 3.58 -5.46 -20.82
C ASP A 94 2.06 -5.46 -21.12
N GLU A 95 1.70 -5.49 -22.39
CA GLU A 95 0.31 -5.49 -22.84
C GLU A 95 -0.44 -6.79 -22.48
N GLU A 96 0.27 -7.89 -22.21
CA GLU A 96 -0.32 -9.17 -21.79
C GLU A 96 -0.56 -9.26 -20.28
N GLU A 97 0.09 -8.40 -19.47
CA GLU A 97 0.02 -8.41 -18.00
C GLU A 97 -1.42 -8.40 -17.48
N PRO A 98 -2.38 -7.58 -17.98
CA PRO A 98 -3.77 -7.57 -17.52
C PRO A 98 -4.44 -8.95 -17.62
N MET A 99 -4.28 -9.61 -18.76
CA MET A 99 -4.85 -10.94 -18.99
C MET A 99 -4.14 -12.02 -18.15
N ASN A 100 -2.84 -11.91 -17.97
CA ASN A 100 -2.08 -12.85 -17.14
C ASN A 100 -2.46 -12.72 -15.66
N VAL A 101 -2.71 -11.50 -15.14
CA VAL A 101 -3.25 -11.29 -13.79
C VAL A 101 -4.64 -11.92 -13.65
N ALA A 102 -5.53 -11.75 -14.63
CA ALA A 102 -6.86 -12.35 -14.60
C ALA A 102 -6.80 -13.89 -14.63
N LYS A 103 -5.90 -14.49 -15.41
CA LYS A 103 -5.64 -15.95 -15.42
C LYS A 103 -5.14 -16.43 -14.05
N ALA A 104 -4.20 -15.72 -13.44
CA ALA A 104 -3.69 -16.05 -12.10
C ALA A 104 -4.80 -15.97 -11.05
N ALA A 105 -5.62 -14.93 -11.06
CA ALA A 105 -6.76 -14.77 -10.17
C ALA A 105 -7.75 -15.95 -10.30
N LYS A 106 -8.02 -16.38 -11.55
CA LYS A 106 -8.89 -17.54 -11.82
C LYS A 106 -8.30 -18.84 -11.32
N GLN A 107 -7.02 -19.11 -11.58
CA GLN A 107 -6.35 -20.35 -11.16
C GLN A 107 -6.24 -20.45 -9.64
N LEU A 108 -6.03 -19.34 -8.96
CA LEU A 108 -5.98 -19.27 -7.49
C LEU A 108 -7.37 -19.19 -6.84
N HIS A 109 -8.45 -19.19 -7.63
CA HIS A 109 -9.84 -19.05 -7.15
C HIS A 109 -10.02 -17.88 -6.18
N LEU A 110 -9.44 -16.72 -6.54
CA LEU A 110 -9.46 -15.54 -5.66
C LEU A 110 -10.88 -14.95 -5.58
N LYS A 111 -11.35 -14.71 -4.38
CA LYS A 111 -12.61 -13.99 -4.11
C LYS A 111 -12.39 -12.48 -4.04
N HIS A 112 -11.18 -12.08 -3.69
CA HIS A 112 -10.75 -10.68 -3.60
C HIS A 112 -9.34 -10.54 -4.17
N VAL A 113 -9.16 -9.58 -5.08
CA VAL A 113 -7.88 -9.29 -5.73
C VAL A 113 -7.42 -7.90 -5.32
N VAL A 114 -6.19 -7.77 -4.87
CA VAL A 114 -5.55 -6.48 -4.68
C VAL A 114 -4.56 -6.24 -5.80
N LEU A 115 -4.76 -5.16 -6.53
CA LEU A 115 -3.84 -4.65 -7.55
C LEU A 115 -3.03 -3.50 -6.98
N THR A 116 -1.72 -3.56 -7.06
CA THR A 116 -0.84 -2.44 -6.77
C THR A 116 0.13 -2.23 -7.92
N CYS A 117 0.95 -1.19 -7.87
CA CYS A 117 1.95 -0.93 -8.89
C CYS A 117 3.26 -0.40 -8.29
N SER A 118 4.35 -0.58 -9.02
CA SER A 118 5.49 0.33 -8.90
C SER A 118 5.10 1.69 -9.48
N THR A 119 5.56 2.81 -8.87
CA THR A 119 5.24 4.12 -9.42
C THR A 119 5.88 4.32 -10.80
N ARG A 120 5.10 4.82 -11.74
CA ARG A 120 5.47 5.04 -13.15
C ARG A 120 5.31 6.51 -13.52
N ASP A 121 6.15 7.37 -12.90
CA ASP A 121 6.19 8.80 -13.21
C ASP A 121 6.70 9.10 -14.63
N ASP A 122 7.23 8.10 -15.32
CA ASP A 122 7.64 8.09 -16.71
C ASP A 122 6.47 7.96 -17.69
N LEU A 123 5.31 7.43 -17.25
CA LEU A 123 4.10 7.35 -18.04
C LEU A 123 3.24 8.61 -17.86
N GLU A 124 2.61 9.06 -18.93
CA GLU A 124 1.76 10.24 -18.90
C GLU A 124 0.57 10.08 -17.95
N ASP A 125 -0.06 8.91 -17.94
CA ASP A 125 -1.20 8.56 -17.09
C ASP A 125 -0.78 7.95 -15.73
N GLY A 126 0.52 7.85 -15.43
CA GLY A 126 1.03 7.21 -14.21
C GLY A 126 0.69 5.73 -14.09
N GLY A 127 0.24 5.08 -15.18
CA GLY A 127 -0.16 3.69 -15.26
C GLY A 127 -1.65 3.42 -15.05
N ALA A 128 -2.49 4.47 -15.04
CA ALA A 128 -3.94 4.36 -14.82
C ALA A 128 -4.63 3.43 -15.84
N LEU A 129 -4.24 3.51 -17.11
CA LEU A 129 -4.80 2.65 -18.15
C LEU A 129 -4.54 1.16 -17.91
N GLN A 130 -3.35 0.82 -17.36
CA GLN A 130 -3.03 -0.57 -17.04
C GLN A 130 -3.88 -1.10 -15.89
N PHE A 131 -4.16 -0.28 -14.86
CA PHE A 131 -5.13 -0.62 -13.83
C PHE A 131 -6.51 -0.90 -14.44
N ALA A 132 -7.01 0.00 -15.27
CA ALA A 132 -8.32 -0.15 -15.91
C ALA A 132 -8.43 -1.40 -16.80
N LYS A 133 -7.38 -1.69 -17.59
CA LYS A 133 -7.31 -2.93 -18.41
C LYS A 133 -7.32 -4.17 -17.51
N THR A 134 -6.56 -4.16 -16.42
CA THR A 134 -6.47 -5.29 -15.48
C THR A 134 -7.79 -5.54 -14.76
N ILE A 135 -8.48 -4.49 -14.29
CA ILE A 135 -9.79 -4.59 -13.67
C ILE A 135 -10.80 -5.24 -14.65
N ARG A 136 -10.84 -4.76 -15.90
CA ARG A 136 -11.74 -5.31 -16.93
C ARG A 136 -11.45 -6.78 -17.23
N ALA A 137 -10.19 -7.16 -17.37
CA ALA A 137 -9.78 -8.55 -17.60
C ALA A 137 -10.20 -9.48 -16.45
N ILE A 138 -10.04 -9.02 -15.17
CA ILE A 138 -10.50 -9.79 -14.01
C ILE A 138 -12.02 -9.91 -14.01
N ARG A 139 -12.76 -8.85 -14.28
CA ARG A 139 -14.23 -8.88 -14.36
C ARG A 139 -14.73 -9.89 -15.40
N GLU A 140 -14.05 -9.99 -16.54
CA GLU A 140 -14.38 -10.93 -17.61
C GLU A 140 -14.12 -12.38 -17.21
N LEU A 141 -12.94 -12.71 -16.67
CA LEU A 141 -12.55 -14.08 -16.37
C LEU A 141 -13.00 -14.59 -14.99
N CYS A 142 -13.28 -13.69 -14.05
CA CYS A 142 -13.59 -13.99 -12.66
C CYS A 142 -14.83 -13.18 -12.20
N PRO A 143 -16.01 -13.42 -12.77
CA PRO A 143 -17.21 -12.70 -12.38
C PRO A 143 -17.52 -12.92 -10.89
N GLY A 144 -17.80 -11.83 -10.17
CA GLY A 144 -18.06 -11.86 -8.71
C GLY A 144 -16.82 -11.68 -7.82
N THR A 145 -15.61 -11.67 -8.38
CA THR A 145 -14.40 -11.31 -7.63
C THR A 145 -14.39 -9.81 -7.37
N THR A 146 -14.21 -9.42 -6.11
CA THR A 146 -14.03 -8.01 -5.72
C THR A 146 -12.59 -7.55 -5.95
N ILE A 147 -12.41 -6.27 -6.29
CA ILE A 147 -11.12 -5.71 -6.69
C ILE A 147 -10.80 -4.48 -5.84
N GLU A 148 -9.63 -4.49 -5.19
CA GLU A 148 -9.02 -3.33 -4.57
C GLU A 148 -7.85 -2.84 -5.42
N THR A 149 -7.74 -1.53 -5.65
CA THR A 149 -6.60 -0.92 -6.31
C THR A 149 -5.80 -0.08 -5.33
N LEU A 150 -4.53 -0.41 -5.11
CA LEU A 150 -3.57 0.41 -4.36
C LEU A 150 -2.71 1.20 -5.34
N ILE A 151 -3.13 2.42 -5.63
CA ILE A 151 -2.51 3.29 -6.62
C ILE A 151 -1.39 4.17 -6.03
N SER A 152 -0.48 4.65 -6.89
CA SER A 152 0.40 5.78 -6.59
C SER A 152 -0.41 7.08 -6.48
N ASP A 153 0.23 8.21 -6.12
CA ASP A 153 -0.46 9.50 -6.16
C ASP A 153 -0.71 10.04 -7.58
N MET A 154 -0.26 9.34 -8.62
CA MET A 154 -0.36 9.71 -10.04
C MET A 154 -0.04 11.20 -10.31
N LYS A 155 0.88 11.76 -9.50
CA LYS A 155 1.23 13.19 -9.47
C LYS A 155 0.04 14.12 -9.23
N GLY A 156 -1.07 13.61 -8.70
CA GLY A 156 -2.32 14.34 -8.46
C GLY A 156 -3.12 14.65 -9.73
N ARG A 157 -2.86 13.94 -10.83
CA ARG A 157 -3.59 14.13 -12.10
C ARG A 157 -4.98 13.54 -12.01
N THR A 158 -5.98 14.37 -12.09
CA THR A 158 -7.40 13.97 -11.98
C THR A 158 -7.82 13.07 -13.11
N GLU A 159 -7.35 13.34 -14.34
CA GLU A 159 -7.63 12.53 -15.53
C GLU A 159 -7.15 11.08 -15.35
N SER A 160 -6.01 10.89 -14.68
CA SER A 160 -5.51 9.54 -14.38
C SER A 160 -6.35 8.84 -13.31
N LEU A 161 -6.83 9.59 -12.31
CA LEU A 161 -7.72 9.05 -11.28
C LEU A 161 -9.06 8.65 -11.91
N ASP A 162 -9.61 9.44 -12.80
CA ASP A 162 -10.88 9.16 -13.49
C ASP A 162 -10.82 7.84 -14.28
N ILE A 163 -9.72 7.57 -14.99
CA ILE A 163 -9.52 6.29 -15.70
C ILE A 163 -9.65 5.09 -14.76
N VAL A 164 -9.09 5.17 -13.55
CA VAL A 164 -9.19 4.07 -12.56
C VAL A 164 -10.59 4.00 -11.98
N LEU A 165 -11.21 5.15 -11.64
CA LEU A 165 -12.55 5.21 -11.05
C LEU A 165 -13.62 4.70 -12.02
N GLU A 166 -13.53 5.01 -13.32
CA GLU A 166 -14.41 4.51 -14.36
C GLU A 166 -14.36 3.00 -14.54
N ALA A 167 -13.24 2.36 -14.19
CA ALA A 167 -13.12 0.90 -14.16
C ALA A 167 -13.84 0.27 -12.96
N LYS A 168 -14.31 1.07 -12.00
CA LYS A 168 -15.16 0.70 -10.85
C LYS A 168 -14.55 -0.41 -9.97
N PRO A 169 -13.36 -0.24 -9.38
CA PRO A 169 -12.94 -1.13 -8.30
C PRO A 169 -13.88 -0.99 -7.10
N GLU A 170 -14.04 -2.02 -6.27
CA GLU A 170 -14.82 -1.93 -5.03
C GLU A 170 -14.11 -1.05 -4.00
N VAL A 171 -12.78 -1.08 -3.99
CA VAL A 171 -11.95 -0.26 -3.09
C VAL A 171 -10.86 0.45 -3.89
N LEU A 172 -10.77 1.77 -3.72
CA LEU A 172 -9.64 2.55 -4.17
C LEU A 172 -8.78 2.91 -2.94
N ASN A 173 -7.55 2.44 -2.95
CA ASN A 173 -6.57 2.64 -1.89
C ASN A 173 -5.42 3.51 -2.38
N HIS A 174 -5.07 4.52 -1.60
CA HIS A 174 -3.83 5.28 -1.74
C HIS A 174 -3.25 5.58 -0.37
N ASN A 175 -2.05 5.08 -0.08
CA ASN A 175 -1.44 5.24 1.24
C ASN A 175 -0.81 6.62 1.42
N VAL A 176 -1.06 7.26 2.57
CA VAL A 176 -0.33 8.45 3.03
C VAL A 176 1.03 8.09 3.65
N GLU A 177 1.19 6.85 4.11
CA GLU A 177 2.41 6.18 4.60
C GLU A 177 2.96 6.72 5.93
N THR A 178 2.97 8.04 6.17
CA THR A 178 3.52 8.65 7.38
C THR A 178 2.90 10.02 7.66
N VAL A 179 3.18 10.57 8.84
CA VAL A 179 2.74 11.90 9.27
C VAL A 179 3.37 13.01 8.43
N LYS A 180 2.74 14.17 8.39
CA LYS A 180 3.14 15.34 7.59
C LYS A 180 4.60 15.75 7.82
N GLU A 181 5.03 15.77 9.06
CA GLU A 181 6.36 16.19 9.49
C GLU A 181 7.49 15.28 8.99
N LEU A 182 7.19 13.98 8.82
CA LEU A 182 8.16 12.99 8.33
C LEU A 182 8.10 12.77 6.81
N GLN A 183 7.08 13.30 6.14
CA GLN A 183 6.81 13.05 4.73
C GLN A 183 8.03 13.25 3.84
N ARG A 184 8.70 14.41 3.96
CA ARG A 184 9.86 14.74 3.13
C ARG A 184 11.04 13.80 3.36
N ALA A 185 11.26 13.38 4.61
CA ALA A 185 12.35 12.51 4.98
C ALA A 185 12.11 11.05 4.55
N VAL A 186 10.85 10.60 4.58
CA VAL A 186 10.44 9.20 4.30
C VAL A 186 10.10 9.00 2.83
N ARG A 187 9.41 9.98 2.20
CA ARG A 187 8.91 9.93 0.82
C ARG A 187 9.29 11.21 0.05
N PRO A 188 10.56 11.43 -0.30
CA PRO A 188 11.03 12.72 -0.82
C PRO A 188 10.37 13.19 -2.14
N GLN A 189 9.81 12.25 -2.92
CA GLN A 189 9.17 12.54 -4.22
C GLN A 189 7.64 12.59 -4.14
N ALA A 190 7.05 12.33 -2.96
CA ALA A 190 5.62 12.44 -2.70
C ALA A 190 5.32 13.67 -1.84
N ALA A 191 4.07 14.12 -1.83
CA ALA A 191 3.62 15.22 -1.00
C ALA A 191 2.42 14.80 -0.15
N TYR A 192 2.42 15.18 1.13
CA TYR A 192 1.34 14.88 2.07
C TYR A 192 -0.02 15.38 1.56
N GLU A 193 -0.08 16.67 1.22
CA GLU A 193 -1.31 17.32 0.71
C GLU A 193 -1.79 16.70 -0.61
N ARG A 194 -0.88 16.21 -1.46
CA ARG A 194 -1.24 15.52 -2.69
C ARG A 194 -1.91 14.18 -2.37
N SER A 195 -1.37 13.42 -1.41
CA SER A 195 -1.98 12.16 -0.99
C SER A 195 -3.40 12.38 -0.43
N LEU A 196 -3.61 13.38 0.41
CA LEU A 196 -4.95 13.76 0.88
C LEU A 196 -5.85 14.23 -0.27
N GLY A 197 -5.30 15.00 -1.21
CA GLY A 197 -6.01 15.44 -2.42
C GLY A 197 -6.53 14.28 -3.27
N VAL A 198 -5.72 13.24 -3.47
CA VAL A 198 -6.12 12.01 -4.17
C VAL A 198 -7.30 11.33 -3.48
N LEU A 199 -7.21 11.11 -2.16
CA LEU A 199 -8.31 10.48 -1.40
C LEU A 199 -9.61 11.29 -1.50
N ARG A 200 -9.52 12.61 -1.29
CA ARG A 200 -10.67 13.53 -1.38
C ARG A 200 -11.29 13.52 -2.76
N TYR A 201 -10.47 13.62 -3.80
CA TYR A 201 -10.94 13.59 -5.18
C TYR A 201 -11.71 12.30 -5.48
N CYS A 202 -11.11 11.14 -5.16
CA CYS A 202 -11.73 9.84 -5.41
C CYS A 202 -13.07 9.69 -4.68
N LYS A 203 -13.16 10.13 -3.42
CA LYS A 203 -14.42 10.05 -2.66
C LYS A 203 -15.51 10.96 -3.23
N GLN A 204 -15.14 12.17 -3.67
CA GLN A 204 -16.10 13.13 -4.23
C GLN A 204 -16.64 12.71 -5.60
N HIS A 205 -15.78 12.11 -6.46
CA HIS A 205 -16.15 11.75 -7.83
C HIS A 205 -16.72 10.34 -7.97
N SER A 206 -16.52 9.48 -6.97
CA SER A 206 -17.06 8.11 -6.94
C SER A 206 -17.50 7.73 -5.53
N PRO A 207 -18.60 8.29 -5.03
CA PRO A 207 -19.05 8.08 -3.64
C PRO A 207 -19.39 6.63 -3.31
N ASP A 208 -19.73 5.83 -4.31
CA ASP A 208 -20.06 4.40 -4.18
C ASP A 208 -18.82 3.52 -3.99
N ILE A 209 -17.62 3.99 -4.38
CA ILE A 209 -16.36 3.29 -4.18
C ILE A 209 -15.88 3.53 -2.75
N ARG A 210 -15.42 2.47 -2.07
CA ARG A 210 -14.76 2.62 -0.77
C ARG A 210 -13.37 3.21 -0.95
N VAL A 211 -13.11 4.32 -0.27
CA VAL A 211 -11.78 4.95 -0.28
C VAL A 211 -11.01 4.49 0.95
N LYS A 212 -9.78 4.04 0.72
CA LYS A 212 -8.91 3.45 1.74
C LYS A 212 -7.56 4.13 1.74
N THR A 213 -6.96 4.20 2.91
CA THR A 213 -5.57 4.63 3.09
C THR A 213 -4.88 3.82 4.17
N GLY A 214 -3.56 3.98 4.27
CA GLY A 214 -2.76 3.40 5.34
C GLY A 214 -1.53 4.23 5.65
N PHE A 215 -1.04 4.05 6.87
CA PHE A 215 0.23 4.60 7.32
C PHE A 215 0.96 3.63 8.25
N MET A 216 2.24 3.88 8.40
CA MET A 216 3.12 3.08 9.26
C MET A 216 3.46 3.86 10.53
N VAL A 217 3.62 3.13 11.64
CA VAL A 217 4.15 3.66 12.89
C VAL A 217 5.53 3.09 13.18
N GLY A 218 6.35 3.84 13.94
CA GLY A 218 7.71 3.48 14.28
C GLY A 218 8.78 4.22 13.47
N LEU A 219 8.39 5.26 12.74
CA LEU A 219 9.28 6.13 11.96
C LEU A 219 9.80 7.35 12.76
N GLY A 220 9.31 7.55 14.01
CA GLY A 220 9.66 8.69 14.88
C GLY A 220 8.54 9.70 15.06
N GLU A 221 7.35 9.39 14.60
CA GLU A 221 6.13 10.17 14.82
C GLU A 221 5.73 10.22 16.30
N THR A 222 5.06 11.30 16.71
CA THR A 222 4.43 11.42 18.03
C THR A 222 2.97 10.99 18.01
N GLU A 223 2.39 10.76 19.18
CA GLU A 223 0.95 10.40 19.31
C GLU A 223 0.05 11.52 18.77
N GLU A 224 0.40 12.78 19.02
CA GLU A 224 -0.34 13.95 18.53
C GLU A 224 -0.25 14.08 17.00
N GLN A 225 0.87 13.69 16.40
CA GLN A 225 1.01 13.67 14.94
C GLN A 225 0.17 12.57 14.30
N ILE A 226 0.12 11.38 14.94
CA ILE A 226 -0.75 10.28 14.51
C ILE A 226 -2.22 10.70 14.61
N ASP A 227 -2.60 11.36 15.68
CA ASP A 227 -3.99 11.78 15.90
C ASP A 227 -4.42 12.81 14.85
N ARG A 228 -3.57 13.82 14.56
CA ARG A 228 -3.81 14.79 13.48
C ARG A 228 -3.88 14.13 12.10
N LEU A 229 -2.98 13.16 11.82
CA LEU A 229 -3.03 12.43 10.55
C LEU A 229 -4.38 11.72 10.37
N MET A 230 -4.93 11.11 11.43
CA MET A 230 -6.24 10.48 11.37
C MET A 230 -7.36 11.50 11.09
N ASP A 231 -7.30 12.70 11.68
CA ASP A 231 -8.25 13.76 11.40
C ASP A 231 -8.16 14.26 9.96
N ASP A 232 -6.93 14.56 9.48
CA ASP A 232 -6.68 15.02 8.10
C ASP A 232 -7.20 14.00 7.06
N VAL A 233 -7.01 12.70 7.34
CA VAL A 233 -7.51 11.62 6.48
C VAL A 233 -9.03 11.54 6.52
N LEU A 234 -9.64 11.62 7.70
CA LEU A 234 -11.10 11.57 7.84
C LEU A 234 -11.80 12.72 7.11
N GLU A 235 -11.20 13.92 7.13
CA GLU A 235 -11.69 15.09 6.39
C GLU A 235 -11.70 14.89 4.86
N THR A 236 -10.96 13.92 4.34
CA THR A 236 -11.03 13.56 2.91
C THR A 236 -12.28 12.74 2.56
N GLY A 237 -13.01 12.23 3.56
CA GLY A 237 -14.10 11.28 3.40
C GLY A 237 -13.62 9.82 3.26
N CYS A 238 -12.37 9.52 3.63
CA CYS A 238 -11.81 8.18 3.57
C CYS A 238 -12.58 7.22 4.50
N ASP A 239 -12.95 6.03 3.99
CA ASP A 239 -13.79 5.07 4.70
C ASP A 239 -12.97 4.09 5.56
N ILE A 240 -11.78 3.67 5.06
CA ILE A 240 -11.01 2.53 5.60
C ILE A 240 -9.60 2.96 5.93
N LEU A 241 -9.14 2.63 7.14
CA LEU A 241 -7.80 2.95 7.61
C LEU A 241 -7.00 1.70 7.96
N THR A 242 -5.75 1.62 7.47
CA THR A 242 -4.79 0.58 7.85
C THR A 242 -3.61 1.19 8.61
N ILE A 243 -3.29 0.65 9.79
CA ILE A 243 -2.16 1.08 10.61
C ILE A 243 -1.25 -0.13 10.88
N GLY A 244 -0.01 -0.08 10.41
CA GLY A 244 0.96 -1.17 10.55
C GLY A 244 2.30 -0.74 11.10
N GLN A 245 3.09 -1.69 11.63
CA GLN A 245 4.45 -1.41 12.06
C GLN A 245 5.38 -1.23 10.85
N TYR A 246 6.17 -0.17 10.84
CA TYR A 246 7.31 -0.07 9.95
C TYR A 246 8.36 -1.13 10.31
N LEU A 247 8.79 -1.88 9.31
CA LEU A 247 9.88 -2.84 9.43
C LEU A 247 10.98 -2.41 8.45
N GLN A 248 12.09 -1.94 8.98
CA GLN A 248 13.23 -1.47 8.19
C GLN A 248 13.79 -2.62 7.34
N PRO A 249 13.77 -2.51 5.99
CA PRO A 249 14.23 -3.61 5.13
C PRO A 249 15.74 -3.85 5.23
N THR A 250 16.53 -2.79 5.15
CA THR A 250 18.00 -2.83 5.31
C THR A 250 18.47 -1.60 6.08
N LYS A 251 19.75 -1.57 6.49
CA LYS A 251 20.35 -0.43 7.22
C LYS A 251 20.39 0.86 6.40
N GLU A 252 20.23 0.78 5.09
CA GLU A 252 20.26 1.93 4.16
C GLU A 252 18.88 2.62 4.07
N HIS A 253 17.83 1.93 4.50
CA HIS A 253 16.47 2.48 4.54
C HIS A 253 16.28 3.42 5.73
N TYR A 254 15.15 4.16 5.72
CA TYR A 254 14.81 5.04 6.81
C TYR A 254 14.90 4.33 8.16
N PRO A 255 15.55 4.90 9.18
CA PRO A 255 15.79 4.20 10.43
C PRO A 255 14.49 3.92 11.18
N LEU A 256 14.39 2.73 11.75
CA LEU A 256 13.32 2.39 12.67
C LEU A 256 13.55 3.10 14.01
N ALA A 257 12.57 3.89 14.48
CA ALA A 257 12.65 4.63 15.73
C ALA A 257 12.13 3.83 16.94
N ARG A 258 11.06 3.04 16.76
CA ARG A 258 10.49 2.20 17.82
C ARG A 258 9.67 1.03 17.26
N TYR A 259 9.49 0.01 18.08
CA TYR A 259 8.46 -0.99 17.90
C TYR A 259 7.23 -0.59 18.71
N ALA A 260 6.10 -0.30 18.06
CA ALA A 260 4.83 -0.09 18.72
C ALA A 260 4.32 -1.43 19.28
N THR A 261 3.69 -1.39 20.46
CA THR A 261 3.18 -2.58 21.12
C THR A 261 1.81 -2.98 20.58
N PRO A 262 1.35 -4.23 20.77
CA PRO A 262 -0.03 -4.61 20.42
C PRO A 262 -1.08 -3.70 21.07
N GLU A 263 -0.81 -3.21 22.30
CA GLU A 263 -1.67 -2.28 23.04
C GLU A 263 -1.74 -0.91 22.35
N ASP A 264 -0.61 -0.42 21.79
CA ASP A 264 -0.59 0.81 20.97
C ASP A 264 -1.52 0.66 19.76
N PHE A 265 -1.41 -0.47 19.03
CA PHE A 265 -2.28 -0.74 17.88
C PHE A 265 -3.75 -0.86 18.26
N ALA A 266 -4.08 -1.47 19.41
CA ALA A 266 -5.44 -1.52 19.92
C ALA A 266 -5.98 -0.12 20.24
N ARG A 267 -5.15 0.75 20.83
CA ARG A 267 -5.47 2.15 21.11
C ARG A 267 -5.71 2.93 19.81
N TYR A 268 -4.83 2.81 18.81
CA TYR A 268 -5.03 3.46 17.50
C TYR A 268 -6.32 3.01 16.83
N LYS A 269 -6.61 1.70 16.83
CA LYS A 269 -7.88 1.17 16.31
C LYS A 269 -9.08 1.81 16.98
N LYS A 270 -9.10 1.83 18.32
CA LYS A 270 -10.19 2.40 19.10
C LYS A 270 -10.38 3.89 18.76
N ASN A 271 -9.30 4.66 18.75
CA ASN A 271 -9.36 6.09 18.49
C ASN A 271 -9.87 6.38 17.07
N ALA A 272 -9.37 5.67 16.06
CA ALA A 272 -9.81 5.82 14.68
C ALA A 272 -11.31 5.50 14.50
N LEU A 273 -11.81 4.41 15.13
CA LEU A 273 -13.23 4.08 15.10
C LEU A 273 -14.08 5.15 15.80
N LEU A 274 -13.61 5.70 16.94
CA LEU A 274 -14.30 6.79 17.64
C LEU A 274 -14.32 8.10 16.83
N LYS A 275 -13.30 8.35 15.99
CA LYS A 275 -13.28 9.49 15.06
C LYS A 275 -14.28 9.32 13.90
N GLY A 276 -14.69 8.10 13.54
CA GLY A 276 -15.72 7.85 12.53
C GLY A 276 -15.27 7.05 11.31
N PHE A 277 -14.08 6.44 11.29
CA PHE A 277 -13.73 5.49 10.23
C PHE A 277 -14.67 4.29 10.24
N HIS A 278 -15.11 3.86 9.07
CA HIS A 278 -16.01 2.71 8.94
C HIS A 278 -15.32 1.38 9.26
N HIS A 279 -14.09 1.22 8.80
CA HIS A 279 -13.29 0.03 9.10
C HIS A 279 -11.84 0.41 9.41
N VAL A 280 -11.24 -0.25 10.42
CA VAL A 280 -9.86 0.01 10.85
C VAL A 280 -9.11 -1.30 11.04
N ALA A 281 -8.12 -1.55 10.20
CA ALA A 281 -7.15 -2.62 10.35
C ALA A 281 -5.89 -2.07 11.05
N SER A 282 -5.73 -2.33 12.34
CA SER A 282 -4.57 -1.84 13.12
C SER A 282 -3.94 -2.99 13.90
N ALA A 283 -2.73 -3.38 13.49
CA ALA A 283 -1.96 -4.47 14.11
C ALA A 283 -0.48 -4.37 13.73
N PRO A 284 0.44 -4.97 14.51
CA PRO A 284 1.87 -4.97 14.19
C PRO A 284 2.21 -5.48 12.79
N LEU A 285 1.50 -6.48 12.30
CA LEU A 285 1.71 -7.07 10.98
C LEU A 285 0.66 -6.66 9.95
N ALA A 286 -0.23 -5.70 10.26
CA ALA A 286 -1.17 -5.16 9.29
C ALA A 286 -0.41 -4.56 8.09
N ARG A 287 -0.91 -4.79 6.91
CA ARG A 287 -0.47 -4.24 5.62
C ARG A 287 -1.71 -3.85 4.83
N SER A 288 -1.60 -2.91 3.91
CA SER A 288 -2.76 -2.42 3.16
C SER A 288 -3.58 -3.53 2.50
N SER A 289 -2.94 -4.58 2.02
CA SER A 289 -3.63 -5.71 1.39
C SER A 289 -3.88 -6.91 2.32
N TYR A 290 -3.43 -6.86 3.59
CA TYR A 290 -3.63 -7.95 4.53
C TYR A 290 -5.10 -7.99 4.99
N ARG A 291 -5.79 -9.09 4.68
CA ARG A 291 -7.23 -9.28 4.95
C ARG A 291 -8.10 -8.12 4.41
N ALA A 292 -7.74 -7.62 3.22
CA ALA A 292 -8.40 -6.44 2.65
C ALA A 292 -9.90 -6.65 2.41
N TRP A 293 -10.33 -7.90 2.17
CA TRP A 293 -11.72 -8.29 1.99
C TRP A 293 -12.61 -8.07 3.24
N GLU A 294 -12.04 -8.14 4.47
CA GLU A 294 -12.82 -7.93 5.71
C GLU A 294 -13.50 -6.54 5.74
N ALA A 295 -12.88 -5.54 5.12
CA ALA A 295 -13.45 -4.20 5.03
C ALA A 295 -14.70 -4.10 4.14
N LEU A 296 -14.97 -5.12 3.31
CA LEU A 296 -16.18 -5.21 2.47
C LEU A 296 -17.28 -6.04 3.13
N GLU A 297 -16.95 -6.96 4.05
CA GLU A 297 -17.93 -7.78 4.76
C GLU A 297 -18.79 -6.98 5.73
N ASP A 298 -18.18 -6.00 6.41
CA ASP A 298 -18.89 -5.10 7.35
C ASP A 298 -20.03 -4.31 6.68
N VAL A 299 -20.07 -4.28 5.34
CA VAL A 299 -21.04 -3.50 4.56
C VAL A 299 -22.23 -4.35 4.08
N HIS A 300 -22.04 -5.65 3.90
CA HIS A 300 -23.06 -6.49 3.24
C HIS A 300 -23.78 -7.46 4.17
N GLY A 301 -23.33 -7.65 5.41
CA GLY A 301 -23.96 -8.59 6.36
C GLY A 301 -24.11 -10.03 5.81
N LEU A 302 -23.32 -10.37 4.78
CA LEU A 302 -23.44 -11.58 4.00
C LEU A 302 -22.12 -12.37 4.09
N TYR A 303 -22.03 -13.22 5.11
CA TYR A 303 -21.45 -14.58 4.98
C TYR A 303 -21.76 -15.38 6.24
#